data_e7d72bdc8a993500cb8ce8c870e071cd
#
_entry.id   e7d72bdc8a993500cb8ce8c870e071cd
#
_cell.length_a   1.000
_cell.length_b   1.000
_cell.length_c   1.000
_cell.angle_alpha   90.00
_cell.angle_beta   90.00
_cell.angle_gamma   90.00
#
_symmetry.space_group_name_H-M   'P 1'
#
loop_
_entity.id
_entity.type
_entity.pdbx_description
1 polymer ?
#
loop_
_entity_poly.entity_id
_entity_poly.type
_entity_poly.pdbx_seq_one_letter_code
_entity_poly.pdbx_strand_id
1 'polypeptide(L)'
;MKRIISLLFIACPVLASAAPDNDKAAVQAVIAKYYNRPLAAHKCQLAKPPKDSETASDNIMYCMKPVADHTVTRNGKATRYVLYTGFAYDMQQKVKQDAHASSGLAELFVLEKADGKWAIKQHGSDEIGAWGEPSENKAWKFVQVGAQNWGYVAESSYTGQGDTTTSQNFLFTDDSNRIRKSLIINGNDNGAYYGNCD
;
A
#
# COMPACT_ATOMS: atom_id res chain seq x y z
N MET A 1 -30.78 -41.97 -29.62
CA MET A 1 -30.12 -41.87 -28.31
C MET A 1 -28.99 -40.84 -28.37
N LYS A 2 -29.21 -39.64 -27.86
CA LYS A 2 -28.17 -38.56 -27.83
C LYS A 2 -27.47 -38.62 -26.47
N ARG A 3 -26.17 -38.89 -26.48
CA ARG A 3 -25.32 -38.85 -25.27
C ARG A 3 -24.88 -37.41 -25.04
N ILE A 4 -25.28 -36.83 -23.88
CA ILE A 4 -24.84 -35.54 -23.38
C ILE A 4 -23.55 -35.82 -22.61
N ILE A 5 -22.43 -35.28 -23.10
CA ILE A 5 -21.16 -35.29 -22.40
C ILE A 5 -21.11 -34.01 -21.53
N SER A 6 -21.29 -34.17 -20.22
CA SER A 6 -21.08 -33.09 -19.26
C SER A 6 -19.57 -32.90 -19.06
N LEU A 7 -19.04 -31.76 -19.51
CA LEU A 7 -17.69 -31.33 -19.16
C LEU A 7 -17.71 -30.75 -17.74
N LEU A 8 -17.08 -31.45 -16.82
CA LEU A 8 -16.80 -30.97 -15.46
C LEU A 8 -15.60 -30.01 -15.52
N PHE A 9 -15.83 -28.72 -15.36
CA PHE A 9 -14.75 -27.76 -15.15
C PHE A 9 -14.26 -27.89 -13.71
N ILE A 10 -13.08 -28.49 -13.51
CA ILE A 10 -12.37 -28.50 -12.26
C ILE A 10 -11.65 -27.15 -12.13
N ALA A 11 -12.19 -26.27 -11.31
CA ALA A 11 -11.49 -25.05 -10.90
C ALA A 11 -10.31 -25.44 -10.01
N CYS A 12 -9.10 -25.37 -10.54
CA CYS A 12 -7.89 -25.60 -9.79
C CYS A 12 -7.65 -24.40 -8.86
N PRO A 13 -7.58 -24.54 -7.52
CA PRO A 13 -7.22 -23.43 -6.64
C PRO A 13 -5.79 -23.03 -6.93
N VAL A 14 -5.58 -21.75 -7.25
CA VAL A 14 -4.26 -21.15 -7.38
C VAL A 14 -3.63 -21.13 -6.00
N LEU A 15 -2.74 -22.05 -5.72
CA LEU A 15 -1.92 -22.06 -4.51
C LEU A 15 -0.96 -20.86 -4.57
N ALA A 16 -1.17 -19.86 -3.70
CA ALA A 16 -0.21 -18.81 -3.45
C ALA A 16 1.04 -19.46 -2.82
N SER A 17 2.09 -19.62 -3.61
CA SER A 17 3.37 -20.13 -3.15
C SER A 17 4.13 -19.01 -2.43
N ALA A 18 4.51 -19.22 -1.17
CA ALA A 18 5.44 -18.34 -0.49
C ALA A 18 6.79 -18.35 -1.25
N ALA A 19 7.25 -17.16 -1.67
CA ALA A 19 8.52 -17.04 -2.36
C ALA A 19 9.68 -17.37 -1.42
N PRO A 20 10.74 -18.04 -1.88
CA PRO A 20 11.91 -18.33 -1.04
C PRO A 20 12.58 -17.04 -0.54
N ASP A 21 13.21 -17.10 0.64
CA ASP A 21 13.84 -15.95 1.32
C ASP A 21 14.82 -15.15 0.43
N ASN A 22 15.52 -15.84 -0.48
CA ASN A 22 16.45 -15.20 -1.42
C ASN A 22 15.75 -14.20 -2.39
N ASP A 23 14.53 -14.50 -2.80
CA ASP A 23 13.75 -13.59 -3.66
C ASP A 23 13.29 -12.34 -2.90
N LYS A 24 12.98 -12.47 -1.60
CA LYS A 24 12.61 -11.33 -0.76
C LYS A 24 13.76 -10.34 -0.62
N ALA A 25 14.96 -10.81 -0.33
CA ALA A 25 16.15 -9.96 -0.22
C ALA A 25 16.47 -9.26 -1.54
N ALA A 26 16.37 -9.98 -2.68
CA ALA A 26 16.59 -9.41 -4.02
C ALA A 26 15.58 -8.30 -4.35
N VAL A 27 14.31 -8.49 -4.03
CA VAL A 27 13.26 -7.48 -4.23
C VAL A 27 13.49 -6.25 -3.35
N GLN A 28 13.81 -6.45 -2.08
CA GLN A 28 14.13 -5.34 -1.18
C GLN A 28 15.34 -4.53 -1.67
N ALA A 29 16.37 -5.19 -2.22
CA ALA A 29 17.53 -4.51 -2.80
C ALA A 29 17.15 -3.65 -4.02
N VAL A 30 16.25 -4.14 -4.88
CA VAL A 30 15.73 -3.36 -6.03
C VAL A 30 14.98 -2.13 -5.57
N ILE A 31 14.10 -2.25 -4.58
CA ILE A 31 13.32 -1.14 -4.04
C ILE A 31 14.23 -0.15 -3.27
N ALA A 32 15.20 -0.65 -2.51
CA ALA A 32 16.17 0.21 -1.82
C ALA A 32 16.99 1.04 -2.82
N LYS A 33 17.36 0.46 -3.97
CA LYS A 33 18.04 1.19 -5.05
C LYS A 33 17.13 2.24 -5.71
N TYR A 34 15.83 1.99 -5.79
CA TYR A 34 14.85 2.96 -6.29
C TYR A 34 14.81 4.21 -5.39
N TYR A 35 14.66 4.04 -4.08
CA TYR A 35 14.66 5.15 -3.14
C TYR A 35 16.02 5.87 -3.09
N ASN A 36 17.11 5.10 -3.03
CA ASN A 36 18.51 5.56 -3.00
C ASN A 36 18.80 6.62 -1.90
N ARG A 37 18.07 6.59 -0.80
CA ARG A 37 18.18 7.55 0.30
C ARG A 37 17.95 6.85 1.66
N PRO A 38 18.92 6.06 2.16
CA PRO A 38 18.77 5.41 3.46
C PRO A 38 18.85 6.43 4.61
N LEU A 39 17.97 6.28 5.60
CA LEU A 39 18.06 6.95 6.89
C LEU A 39 18.39 5.91 7.96
N ALA A 40 19.69 5.75 8.24
CA ALA A 40 20.19 4.67 9.09
C ALA A 40 19.64 4.71 10.51
N ALA A 41 19.49 5.92 11.10
CA ALA A 41 18.97 6.11 12.46
C ALA A 41 17.57 5.49 12.65
N HIS A 42 16.75 5.46 11.61
CA HIS A 42 15.39 4.93 11.64
C HIS A 42 15.23 3.61 10.88
N LYS A 43 16.31 3.08 10.28
CA LYS A 43 16.32 1.85 9.47
C LYS A 43 15.25 1.88 8.38
N CYS A 44 15.15 3.00 7.63
CA CYS A 44 14.17 3.22 6.57
C CYS A 44 14.81 3.81 5.32
N GLN A 45 14.03 3.91 4.25
CA GLN A 45 14.36 4.64 3.04
C GLN A 45 13.54 5.93 2.97
N LEU A 46 14.15 7.02 2.55
CA LEU A 46 13.43 8.29 2.43
C LEU A 46 12.77 8.41 1.05
N ALA A 47 11.46 8.64 1.04
CA ALA A 47 10.67 9.00 -0.12
C ALA A 47 10.30 10.48 -0.10
N LYS A 48 10.18 11.08 -1.28
CA LYS A 48 9.61 12.42 -1.43
C LYS A 48 8.08 12.35 -1.33
N PRO A 49 7.42 13.44 -0.91
CA PRO A 49 5.99 13.56 -1.06
C PRO A 49 5.54 13.35 -2.52
N PRO A 50 4.32 12.86 -2.77
CA PRO A 50 3.71 12.86 -4.08
C PRO A 50 3.70 14.29 -4.67
N LYS A 51 3.72 14.41 -6.01
CA LYS A 51 3.77 15.72 -6.66
C LYS A 51 2.52 16.58 -6.42
N ASP A 52 1.41 15.92 -6.16
CA ASP A 52 0.09 16.51 -5.86
C ASP A 52 -0.20 16.61 -4.37
N SER A 53 0.83 16.45 -3.53
CA SER A 53 0.70 16.56 -2.09
C SER A 53 0.41 18.01 -1.68
N GLU A 54 -0.67 18.19 -0.92
CA GLU A 54 -1.03 19.49 -0.33
C GLU A 54 -0.13 19.86 0.86
N THR A 55 0.53 18.86 1.45
CA THR A 55 1.42 19.02 2.62
C THR A 55 2.89 19.12 2.23
N ALA A 56 3.20 19.14 0.93
CA ALA A 56 4.56 19.14 0.43
C ALA A 56 5.32 20.42 0.85
N SER A 57 6.10 20.29 1.90
CA SER A 57 7.20 21.20 2.23
C SER A 57 8.50 20.56 1.74
N ASP A 58 9.44 21.36 1.23
CA ASP A 58 10.75 20.87 0.77
C ASP A 58 11.54 20.13 1.85
N ASN A 59 11.18 20.32 3.11
CA ASN A 59 11.82 19.70 4.26
C ASN A 59 11.17 18.38 4.69
N ILE A 60 9.98 18.06 4.19
CA ILE A 60 9.29 16.82 4.58
C ILE A 60 9.65 15.68 3.63
N MET A 61 10.06 14.57 4.22
CA MET A 61 10.29 13.29 3.56
C MET A 61 9.52 12.20 4.31
N TYR A 62 9.29 11.06 3.68
CA TYR A 62 8.65 9.92 4.33
C TYR A 62 9.67 8.81 4.61
N CYS A 63 9.72 8.34 5.87
CA CYS A 63 10.61 7.26 6.31
C CYS A 63 9.94 5.91 6.04
N MET A 64 10.16 5.34 4.85
CA MET A 64 9.47 4.18 4.29
C MET A 64 10.06 2.85 4.77
N LYS A 65 9.21 1.92 5.17
CA LYS A 65 9.58 0.55 5.55
C LYS A 65 8.68 -0.48 4.86
N PRO A 66 9.17 -1.69 4.55
CA PRO A 66 8.35 -2.75 4.00
C PRO A 66 7.33 -3.25 5.04
N VAL A 67 6.07 -3.40 4.62
CA VAL A 67 4.97 -3.84 5.47
C VAL A 67 4.40 -5.16 5.01
N ALA A 68 4.20 -5.32 3.70
CA ALA A 68 3.61 -6.51 3.14
C ALA A 68 4.23 -6.86 1.78
N ASP A 69 4.19 -8.14 1.44
CA ASP A 69 4.84 -8.69 0.27
C ASP A 69 4.11 -9.98 -0.17
N HIS A 70 3.44 -9.91 -1.31
CA HIS A 70 2.67 -11.01 -1.87
C HIS A 70 3.06 -11.28 -3.31
N THR A 71 3.09 -12.57 -3.67
CA THR A 71 3.38 -13.02 -5.03
C THR A 71 2.14 -13.69 -5.61
N VAL A 72 1.77 -13.31 -6.81
CA VAL A 72 0.71 -13.96 -7.61
C VAL A 72 1.26 -14.35 -8.97
N THR A 73 0.62 -15.32 -9.61
CA THR A 73 0.88 -15.59 -11.03
C THR A 73 -0.07 -14.75 -11.87
N ARG A 74 0.50 -13.84 -12.66
CA ARG A 74 -0.25 -12.96 -13.55
C ARG A 74 0.20 -13.19 -14.99
N ASN A 75 -0.72 -13.55 -15.86
CA ASN A 75 -0.40 -13.87 -17.27
C ASN A 75 0.76 -14.88 -17.40
N GLY A 76 0.80 -15.91 -16.56
CA GLY A 76 1.85 -16.92 -16.52
C GLY A 76 3.21 -16.47 -15.95
N LYS A 77 3.31 -15.25 -15.43
CA LYS A 77 4.53 -14.70 -14.80
C LYS A 77 4.35 -14.49 -13.32
N ALA A 78 5.42 -14.74 -12.56
CA ALA A 78 5.45 -14.38 -11.15
C ALA A 78 5.48 -12.85 -11.03
N THR A 79 4.44 -12.28 -10.44
CA THR A 79 4.28 -10.85 -10.19
C THR A 79 4.22 -10.62 -8.69
N ARG A 80 5.02 -9.70 -8.20
CA ARG A 80 5.17 -9.43 -6.77
C ARG A 80 4.65 -8.04 -6.44
N TYR A 81 3.81 -7.98 -5.43
CA TYR A 81 3.19 -6.77 -4.90
C TYR A 81 3.79 -6.48 -3.54
N VAL A 82 4.53 -5.39 -3.42
CA VAL A 82 5.24 -5.04 -2.20
C VAL A 82 4.75 -3.69 -1.71
N LEU A 83 4.22 -3.67 -0.49
CA LEU A 83 3.75 -2.46 0.15
C LEU A 83 4.82 -1.92 1.10
N TYR A 84 5.12 -0.65 0.94
CA TYR A 84 5.87 0.16 1.87
C TYR A 84 4.96 1.19 2.50
N THR A 85 5.16 1.46 3.78
CA THR A 85 4.53 2.60 4.46
C THR A 85 5.58 3.41 5.19
N GLY A 86 5.30 4.68 5.42
CA GLY A 86 6.24 5.56 6.08
C GLY A 86 5.58 6.70 6.81
N PHE A 87 6.22 7.13 7.90
CA PHE A 87 5.83 8.32 8.62
C PHE A 87 6.51 9.56 8.05
N ALA A 88 5.85 10.71 8.18
CA ALA A 88 6.39 12.00 7.81
C ALA A 88 7.56 12.39 8.73
N TYR A 89 8.67 12.83 8.15
CA TYR A 89 9.90 13.16 8.82
C TYR A 89 10.42 14.52 8.36
N ASP A 90 10.59 15.45 9.30
CA ASP A 90 11.19 16.75 9.03
C ASP A 90 12.72 16.62 8.96
N MET A 91 13.26 16.85 7.79
CA MET A 91 14.71 16.75 7.52
C MET A 91 15.52 17.87 8.15
N GLN A 92 14.91 19.03 8.38
CA GLN A 92 15.58 20.18 8.99
C GLN A 92 15.64 20.03 10.52
N GLN A 93 14.52 19.70 11.14
CA GLN A 93 14.43 19.49 12.58
C GLN A 93 14.92 18.11 13.01
N LYS A 94 15.02 17.14 12.08
CA LYS A 94 15.40 15.75 12.32
C LYS A 94 14.45 15.03 13.27
N VAL A 95 13.16 15.30 13.15
CA VAL A 95 12.11 14.72 13.99
C VAL A 95 10.98 14.15 13.12
N LYS A 96 10.27 13.17 13.68
CA LYS A 96 9.01 12.72 13.12
C LYS A 96 7.98 13.85 13.23
N GLN A 97 7.20 14.06 12.19
CA GLN A 97 6.03 14.95 12.23
C GLN A 97 4.88 14.22 12.93
N ASP A 98 4.29 14.91 13.91
CA ASP A 98 3.15 14.42 14.68
C ASP A 98 1.98 15.41 14.71
N ALA A 99 1.95 16.34 13.75
CA ALA A 99 0.83 17.27 13.63
C ALA A 99 -0.42 16.50 13.16
N HIS A 100 -1.56 16.84 13.75
CA HIS A 100 -2.85 16.20 13.49
C HIS A 100 -3.22 16.11 12.00
N ALA A 101 -2.92 17.16 11.23
CA ALA A 101 -3.20 17.24 9.80
C ALA A 101 -2.11 16.59 8.90
N SER A 102 -0.99 16.13 9.48
CA SER A 102 0.06 15.47 8.70
C SER A 102 -0.33 14.04 8.41
N SER A 103 -0.22 13.62 7.15
CA SER A 103 -0.43 12.24 6.72
C SER A 103 0.87 11.43 6.78
N GLY A 104 0.75 10.11 6.83
CA GLY A 104 1.82 9.20 6.43
C GLY A 104 1.74 8.89 4.94
N LEU A 105 2.65 8.05 4.44
CA LEU A 105 2.69 7.63 3.03
C LEU A 105 2.57 6.12 2.92
N ALA A 106 1.76 5.64 1.98
CA ALA A 106 1.79 4.27 1.51
C ALA A 106 2.24 4.24 0.04
N GLU A 107 3.11 3.30 -0.31
CA GLU A 107 3.61 3.12 -1.67
C GLU A 107 3.57 1.65 -2.06
N LEU A 108 2.91 1.34 -3.18
CA LEU A 108 2.82 0.02 -3.76
C LEU A 108 3.83 -0.10 -4.90
N PHE A 109 4.64 -1.15 -4.84
CA PHE A 109 5.52 -1.59 -5.93
C PHE A 109 4.99 -2.87 -6.54
N VAL A 110 4.95 -2.93 -7.87
CA VAL A 110 4.69 -4.14 -8.63
C VAL A 110 5.96 -4.52 -9.37
N LEU A 111 6.46 -5.71 -9.08
CA LEU A 111 7.69 -6.22 -9.68
C LEU A 111 7.41 -7.50 -10.46
N GLU A 112 8.11 -7.66 -11.56
CA GLU A 112 8.12 -8.90 -12.35
C GLU A 112 9.54 -9.43 -12.48
N LYS A 113 9.65 -10.74 -12.57
CA LYS A 113 10.92 -11.41 -12.79
C LYS A 113 11.15 -11.61 -14.29
N ALA A 114 12.23 -11.05 -14.82
CA ALA A 114 12.68 -11.24 -16.19
C ALA A 114 14.16 -11.66 -16.19
N ASP A 115 14.50 -12.71 -16.91
CA ASP A 115 15.87 -13.24 -16.98
C ASP A 115 16.49 -13.52 -15.60
N GLY A 116 15.67 -14.06 -14.69
CA GLY A 116 16.05 -14.36 -13.31
C GLY A 116 16.20 -13.16 -12.37
N LYS A 117 15.97 -11.92 -12.84
CA LYS A 117 16.11 -10.69 -12.07
C LYS A 117 14.77 -10.00 -11.84
N TRP A 118 14.55 -9.50 -10.63
CA TRP A 118 13.40 -8.67 -10.31
C TRP A 118 13.58 -7.24 -10.81
N ALA A 119 12.52 -6.68 -11.39
CA ALA A 119 12.49 -5.29 -11.84
C ALA A 119 11.16 -4.65 -11.48
N ILE A 120 11.18 -3.40 -11.02
CA ILE A 120 9.98 -2.60 -10.79
C ILE A 120 9.34 -2.33 -12.16
N LYS A 121 8.08 -2.74 -12.31
CA LYS A 121 7.25 -2.45 -13.49
C LYS A 121 6.37 -1.24 -13.25
N GLN A 122 5.89 -1.10 -12.03
CA GLN A 122 5.01 -0.01 -11.62
C GLN A 122 5.25 0.31 -10.16
N HIS A 123 5.01 1.55 -9.81
CA HIS A 123 4.87 1.99 -8.43
C HIS A 123 3.91 3.18 -8.38
N GLY A 124 3.32 3.40 -7.22
CA GLY A 124 2.47 4.55 -6.97
C GLY A 124 2.22 4.67 -5.48
N SER A 125 2.00 5.90 -5.03
CA SER A 125 1.86 6.24 -3.64
C SER A 125 0.63 7.07 -3.37
N ASP A 126 0.18 7.05 -2.10
CA ASP A 126 -0.87 7.89 -1.57
C ASP A 126 -0.56 8.32 -0.14
N GLU A 127 -0.88 9.57 0.17
CA GLU A 127 -0.83 10.10 1.53
C GLU A 127 -2.07 9.66 2.29
N ILE A 128 -1.88 8.99 3.42
CA ILE A 128 -2.96 8.38 4.20
C ILE A 128 -2.69 8.51 5.70
N GLY A 129 -3.76 8.36 6.47
CA GLY A 129 -3.69 8.44 7.93
C GLY A 129 -3.63 9.87 8.45
N ALA A 130 -3.14 10.04 9.65
CA ALA A 130 -3.02 11.31 10.36
C ALA A 130 -1.83 11.27 11.34
N TRP A 131 -1.51 12.39 11.99
CA TRP A 131 -0.42 12.48 12.96
C TRP A 131 0.95 12.08 12.38
N GLY A 132 1.14 12.34 11.07
CA GLY A 132 2.33 11.95 10.34
C GLY A 132 2.52 10.45 10.14
N GLU A 133 1.51 9.63 10.47
CA GLU A 133 1.56 8.18 10.36
C GLU A 133 0.58 7.65 9.33
N PRO A 134 0.95 6.62 8.56
CA PRO A 134 0.00 5.86 7.76
C PRO A 134 -0.92 5.03 8.66
N SER A 135 -1.92 4.39 8.10
CA SER A 135 -2.69 3.36 8.82
C SER A 135 -1.76 2.30 9.41
N GLU A 136 -2.15 1.72 10.55
CA GLU A 136 -1.33 0.70 11.21
C GLU A 136 -0.93 -0.44 10.26
N ASN A 137 0.31 -0.90 10.37
CA ASN A 137 0.86 -1.93 9.48
C ASN A 137 0.04 -3.23 9.44
N LYS A 138 -0.66 -3.57 10.52
CA LYS A 138 -1.52 -4.75 10.63
C LYS A 138 -2.89 -4.58 9.95
N ALA A 139 -3.27 -3.35 9.61
CA ALA A 139 -4.53 -3.06 8.96
C ALA A 139 -4.53 -3.39 7.46
N TRP A 140 -3.36 -3.55 6.84
CA TRP A 140 -3.24 -3.79 5.41
C TRP A 140 -3.55 -5.24 5.05
N LYS A 141 -4.53 -5.42 4.16
CA LYS A 141 -4.94 -6.72 3.62
C LYS A 141 -4.66 -6.76 2.12
N PHE A 142 -4.08 -7.86 1.65
CA PHE A 142 -3.91 -8.10 0.22
C PHE A 142 -5.23 -8.57 -0.37
N VAL A 143 -5.68 -7.92 -1.43
CA VAL A 143 -7.00 -8.15 -2.04
C VAL A 143 -6.90 -8.24 -3.56
N GLN A 144 -7.76 -9.07 -4.15
CA GLN A 144 -8.00 -9.08 -5.57
C GLN A 144 -9.15 -8.11 -5.89
N VAL A 145 -8.90 -7.11 -6.72
CA VAL A 145 -9.89 -6.08 -7.10
C VAL A 145 -10.42 -6.24 -8.52
N GLY A 146 -9.90 -7.22 -9.26
CA GLY A 146 -10.32 -7.55 -10.61
C GLY A 146 -9.69 -8.85 -11.08
N ALA A 147 -10.01 -9.34 -12.28
CA ALA A 147 -9.56 -10.64 -12.78
C ALA A 147 -8.03 -10.80 -12.77
N GLN A 148 -7.30 -9.72 -13.06
CA GLN A 148 -5.83 -9.69 -13.10
C GLN A 148 -5.25 -8.55 -12.26
N ASN A 149 -6.03 -7.99 -11.33
CA ASN A 149 -5.68 -6.81 -10.57
C ASN A 149 -5.70 -7.11 -9.07
N TRP A 150 -4.61 -6.75 -8.41
CA TRP A 150 -4.41 -6.93 -6.97
C TRP A 150 -3.88 -5.65 -6.36
N GLY A 151 -3.99 -5.57 -5.06
CA GLY A 151 -3.45 -4.47 -4.28
C GLY A 151 -3.65 -4.69 -2.80
N TYR A 152 -3.59 -3.60 -2.07
CA TYR A 152 -3.79 -3.59 -0.63
C TYR A 152 -4.90 -2.64 -0.26
N VAL A 153 -5.62 -3.01 0.78
CA VAL A 153 -6.62 -2.18 1.43
C VAL A 153 -6.32 -2.06 2.91
N ALA A 154 -6.45 -0.86 3.46
CA ALA A 154 -6.42 -0.62 4.89
C ALA A 154 -7.62 0.23 5.32
N GLU A 155 -8.15 -0.08 6.50
CA GLU A 155 -9.10 0.78 7.16
C GLU A 155 -8.37 1.87 7.92
N SER A 156 -8.89 3.09 7.86
CA SER A 156 -8.45 4.22 8.65
C SER A 156 -9.65 4.94 9.25
N SER A 157 -9.45 5.53 10.41
CA SER A 157 -10.44 6.35 11.07
C SER A 157 -9.81 7.69 11.43
N TYR A 158 -10.56 8.75 11.22
CA TYR A 158 -10.18 10.10 11.57
C TYR A 158 -11.29 10.73 12.38
N THR A 159 -10.93 11.33 13.51
CA THR A 159 -11.86 12.10 14.35
C THR A 159 -11.41 13.56 14.37
N GLY A 160 -12.28 14.46 13.94
CA GLY A 160 -12.04 15.91 13.98
C GLY A 160 -13.32 16.67 14.27
N GLN A 161 -13.24 17.67 15.16
CA GLN A 161 -14.36 18.54 15.53
C GLN A 161 -15.63 17.78 16.01
N GLY A 162 -15.46 16.61 16.62
CA GLY A 162 -16.57 15.78 17.08
C GLY A 162 -17.13 14.78 16.05
N ASP A 163 -16.68 14.84 14.80
CA ASP A 163 -17.05 13.88 13.76
C ASP A 163 -15.96 12.83 13.59
N THR A 164 -16.38 11.55 13.52
CA THR A 164 -15.50 10.42 13.21
C THR A 164 -15.83 9.87 11.82
N THR A 165 -14.88 9.88 10.93
CA THR A 165 -15.00 9.28 9.60
C THR A 165 -14.16 8.01 9.53
N THR A 166 -14.79 6.89 9.18
CA THR A 166 -14.12 5.62 8.89
C THR A 166 -14.09 5.40 7.39
N SER A 167 -12.92 5.07 6.86
CA SER A 167 -12.69 4.89 5.43
C SER A 167 -11.81 3.68 5.15
N GLN A 168 -11.92 3.18 3.92
CA GLN A 168 -10.99 2.19 3.36
C GLN A 168 -10.12 2.86 2.30
N ASN A 169 -8.82 2.74 2.46
CA ASN A 169 -7.81 3.22 1.52
C ASN A 169 -7.31 2.06 0.69
N PHE A 170 -7.41 2.18 -0.63
CA PHE A 170 -6.97 1.17 -1.58
C PHE A 170 -5.77 1.66 -2.37
N LEU A 171 -4.74 0.81 -2.49
CA LEU A 171 -3.67 0.92 -3.48
C LEU A 171 -3.64 -0.35 -4.31
N PHE A 172 -3.94 -0.26 -5.61
CA PHE A 172 -4.13 -1.43 -6.47
C PHE A 172 -3.73 -1.17 -7.92
N THR A 173 -3.57 -2.24 -8.71
CA THR A 173 -3.39 -2.14 -10.16
C THR A 173 -4.74 -2.12 -10.88
N ASP A 174 -4.87 -1.29 -11.93
CA ASP A 174 -6.01 -1.31 -12.85
C ASP A 174 -5.72 -2.18 -14.09
N ASP A 175 -6.72 -2.34 -14.98
CA ASP A 175 -6.60 -3.11 -16.22
C ASP A 175 -5.60 -2.52 -17.21
N SER A 176 -5.24 -1.24 -17.07
CA SER A 176 -4.17 -0.57 -17.82
C SER A 176 -2.80 -0.74 -17.17
N ASN A 177 -2.67 -1.60 -16.17
CA ASN A 177 -1.44 -1.81 -15.39
C ASN A 177 -0.92 -0.56 -14.69
N ARG A 178 -1.79 0.37 -14.29
CA ARG A 178 -1.40 1.55 -13.50
C ARG A 178 -1.77 1.36 -12.05
N ILE A 179 -0.96 1.90 -11.16
CA ILE A 179 -1.33 1.97 -9.74
C ILE A 179 -2.42 3.04 -9.60
N ARG A 180 -3.50 2.63 -8.94
CA ARG A 180 -4.63 3.47 -8.57
C ARG A 180 -4.76 3.57 -7.07
N LYS A 181 -5.24 4.70 -6.63
CA LYS A 181 -5.67 4.96 -5.27
C LYS A 181 -7.19 5.16 -5.26
N SER A 182 -7.84 4.70 -4.21
CA SER A 182 -9.27 4.93 -3.99
C SER A 182 -9.54 5.00 -2.51
N LEU A 183 -10.41 5.91 -2.13
CA LEU A 183 -10.93 6.07 -0.78
C LEU A 183 -12.42 5.76 -0.79
N ILE A 184 -12.86 4.85 0.07
CA ILE A 184 -14.27 4.55 0.29
C ILE A 184 -14.61 4.92 1.72
N ILE A 185 -15.52 5.88 1.89
CA ILE A 185 -16.03 6.25 3.21
C ILE A 185 -17.07 5.21 3.62
N ASN A 186 -16.81 4.48 4.71
CA ASN A 186 -17.70 3.43 5.22
C ASN A 186 -18.72 3.96 6.22
N GLY A 187 -18.41 5.06 6.90
CA GLY A 187 -19.27 5.63 7.92
C GLY A 187 -18.80 6.99 8.40
N ASN A 188 -19.73 7.76 8.89
CA ASN A 188 -19.49 9.02 9.57
C ASN A 188 -20.34 9.02 10.85
N ASP A 189 -19.72 9.32 11.98
CA ASP A 189 -20.38 9.37 13.29
C ASP A 189 -20.04 10.72 13.94
N ASN A 190 -21.08 11.46 14.30
CA ASN A 190 -20.99 12.76 14.95
C ASN A 190 -21.42 12.73 16.44
N GLY A 191 -21.50 11.55 17.02
CA GLY A 191 -21.96 11.34 18.41
C GLY A 191 -21.16 12.13 19.44
N ALA A 192 -19.88 12.40 19.18
CA ALA A 192 -19.05 13.22 20.07
C ALA A 192 -19.42 14.72 20.05
N TYR A 193 -20.11 15.19 18.98
CA TYR A 193 -20.54 16.59 18.84
C TYR A 193 -21.85 16.87 19.60
N TYR A 194 -22.79 15.94 19.54
CA TYR A 194 -24.14 16.16 20.09
C TYR A 194 -24.30 15.68 21.53
N GLY A 195 -23.34 14.94 22.08
CA GLY A 195 -23.50 14.29 23.40
C GLY A 195 -24.73 13.37 23.44
N ASN A 196 -24.81 12.49 24.39
CA ASN A 196 -26.08 11.82 24.67
C ASN A 196 -27.05 12.87 25.21
N CYS A 197 -28.04 13.26 24.42
CA CYS A 197 -29.21 13.98 24.89
C CYS A 197 -30.11 12.93 25.58
N ASP A 198 -29.79 12.60 26.84
CA ASP A 198 -30.69 11.91 27.75
C ASP A 198 -31.59 12.89 28.46
#